data_37c2afe0de8f381baacf823f99ddaa20
#
_entry.id   37c2afe0de8f381baacf823f99ddaa20
#
_cell.length_a   1.000
_cell.length_b   1.000
_cell.length_c   1.000
_cell.angle_alpha   90.00
_cell.angle_beta   90.00
_cell.angle_gamma   90.00
#
_symmetry.space_group_name_H-M   'P 1'
#
loop_
_entity.id
_entity.type
_entity.pdbx_description
1 polymer ?
#
loop_
_entity_poly.entity_id
_entity_poly.type
_entity_poly.pdbx_seq_one_letter_code
_entity_poly.pdbx_strand_id
1 'polypeptide(L)'
;MYYLNRKRKNKSVEHNLQFTVASYLKLRKFIVIDCDIMDGLKFAQGTLRYPYIVHHKKMGYIKGQPDMIAMKNGKVYCLELKSENGKQSKEQKAYQEMCEKNNIPYIVVRNLEDLRGL
;
A
#
# COMPACT_ATOMS: atom_id res chain seq x y z
N MET A 1 -0.51 25.27 -9.01
CA MET A 1 -1.86 24.67 -9.21
C MET A 1 -1.83 23.39 -10.03
N TYR A 2 -1.13 23.37 -11.17
CA TYR A 2 -1.01 22.16 -12.01
C TYR A 2 -0.42 20.95 -11.27
N TYR A 3 0.63 21.16 -10.48
CA TYR A 3 1.30 20.11 -9.70
C TYR A 3 0.37 19.48 -8.64
N LEU A 4 -0.41 20.31 -7.94
CA LEU A 4 -1.37 19.83 -6.93
C LEU A 4 -2.49 19.00 -7.56
N ASN A 5 -2.98 19.41 -8.74
CA ASN A 5 -4.01 18.69 -9.47
C ASN A 5 -3.50 17.32 -9.96
N ARG A 6 -2.24 17.25 -10.40
CA ARG A 6 -1.60 15.99 -10.82
C ARG A 6 -1.45 15.02 -9.64
N LYS A 7 -1.02 15.51 -8.46
CA LYS A 7 -0.95 14.69 -7.25
C LYS A 7 -2.31 14.14 -6.84
N ARG A 8 -3.34 14.98 -6.86
CA ARG A 8 -4.71 14.56 -6.53
C ARG A 8 -5.23 13.51 -7.51
N LYS A 9 -4.99 13.69 -8.81
CA LYS A 9 -5.39 12.75 -9.85
C LYS A 9 -4.71 11.39 -9.66
N ASN A 10 -3.40 11.36 -9.42
CA ASN A 10 -2.66 10.12 -9.18
C ASN A 10 -3.16 9.40 -7.93
N LYS A 11 -3.43 10.13 -6.85
CA LYS A 11 -3.95 9.56 -5.62
C LYS A 11 -5.34 8.95 -5.79
N SER A 12 -6.21 9.59 -6.57
CA SER A 12 -7.53 9.06 -6.91
C SER A 12 -7.43 7.78 -7.73
N VAL A 13 -6.51 7.73 -8.71
CA VAL A 13 -6.27 6.54 -9.53
C VAL A 13 -5.77 5.39 -8.67
N GLU A 14 -4.82 5.64 -7.76
CA GLU A 14 -4.30 4.62 -6.84
C GLU A 14 -5.39 4.11 -5.90
N HIS A 15 -6.28 4.98 -5.42
CA HIS A 15 -7.38 4.60 -4.54
C HIS A 15 -8.38 3.69 -5.26
N ASN A 16 -8.73 4.01 -6.51
CA ASN A 16 -9.60 3.18 -7.34
C ASN A 16 -8.95 1.83 -7.65
N LEU A 17 -7.65 1.82 -7.92
CA LEU A 17 -6.89 0.61 -8.14
C LEU A 17 -6.89 -0.28 -6.89
N GLN A 18 -6.76 0.31 -5.71
CA GLN A 18 -6.80 -0.42 -4.44
C GLN A 18 -8.12 -1.19 -4.29
N PHE A 19 -9.24 -0.53 -4.55
CA PHE A 19 -10.56 -1.17 -4.49
C PHE A 19 -10.66 -2.30 -5.51
N THR A 20 -10.21 -2.08 -6.74
CA THR A 20 -10.24 -3.07 -7.81
C THR A 20 -9.41 -4.30 -7.47
N VAL A 21 -8.19 -4.07 -6.98
CA VAL A 21 -7.28 -5.15 -6.58
C VAL A 21 -7.83 -5.95 -5.41
N ALA A 22 -8.35 -5.28 -4.39
CA ALA A 22 -8.94 -5.95 -3.23
C ALA A 22 -10.13 -6.83 -3.65
N SER A 23 -11.03 -6.31 -4.49
CA SER A 23 -12.17 -7.05 -5.00
C SER A 23 -11.75 -8.27 -5.81
N TYR A 24 -10.79 -8.11 -6.71
CA TYR A 24 -10.23 -9.19 -7.52
C TYR A 24 -9.64 -10.31 -6.65
N LEU A 25 -8.82 -9.95 -5.66
CA LEU A 25 -8.19 -10.92 -4.78
C LEU A 25 -9.20 -11.66 -3.90
N LYS A 26 -10.20 -10.96 -3.37
CA LYS A 26 -11.27 -11.58 -2.57
C LYS A 26 -12.06 -12.59 -3.39
N LEU A 27 -12.38 -12.28 -4.64
CA LEU A 27 -13.05 -13.23 -5.54
C LEU A 27 -12.21 -14.50 -5.75
N ARG A 28 -10.90 -14.39 -5.71
CA ARG A 28 -9.97 -15.51 -5.83
C ARG A 28 -9.63 -16.16 -4.49
N LYS A 29 -10.39 -15.84 -3.45
CA LYS A 29 -10.27 -16.44 -2.10
C LYS A 29 -9.00 -16.08 -1.34
N PHE A 30 -8.39 -14.92 -1.66
CA PHE A 30 -7.32 -14.38 -0.84
C PHE A 30 -7.88 -13.72 0.43
N ILE A 31 -7.11 -13.78 1.50
CA ILE A 31 -7.30 -12.92 2.67
C ILE A 31 -6.55 -11.63 2.37
N VAL A 32 -7.24 -10.50 2.46
CA VAL A 32 -6.66 -9.19 2.15
C VAL A 32 -6.66 -8.33 3.40
N ILE A 33 -5.51 -7.74 3.70
CA ILE A 33 -5.34 -6.81 4.82
C ILE A 33 -5.01 -5.43 4.24
N ASP A 34 -5.83 -4.43 4.61
CA ASP A 34 -5.57 -3.03 4.31
C ASP A 34 -4.52 -2.51 5.29
N CYS A 35 -3.40 -2.04 4.77
CA CYS A 35 -2.29 -1.51 5.56
C CYS A 35 -2.15 0.01 5.45
N ASP A 36 -3.12 0.70 4.85
CA ASP A 36 -3.04 2.14 4.63
C ASP A 36 -3.39 2.92 5.90
N ILE A 37 -2.44 2.95 6.84
CA ILE A 37 -2.56 3.67 8.10
C ILE A 37 -2.65 5.18 7.88
N MET A 38 -2.12 5.68 6.75
CA MET A 38 -2.15 7.11 6.46
C MET A 38 -3.58 7.64 6.24
N ASP A 39 -4.54 6.77 5.89
CA ASP A 39 -5.95 7.17 5.82
C ASP A 39 -6.48 7.63 7.19
N GLY A 40 -6.01 7.04 8.27
CA GLY A 40 -6.35 7.47 9.63
C GLY A 40 -5.89 8.88 9.96
N LEU A 41 -4.80 9.34 9.33
CA LEU A 41 -4.28 10.69 9.53
C LEU A 41 -5.22 11.79 9.00
N LYS A 42 -6.15 11.45 8.11
CA LYS A 42 -7.16 12.40 7.64
C LYS A 42 -8.10 12.83 8.77
N PHE A 43 -8.30 11.96 9.74
CA PHE A 43 -9.18 12.21 10.87
C PHE A 43 -8.43 12.76 12.09
N ALA A 44 -7.10 12.59 12.14
CA ALA A 44 -6.24 13.11 13.19
C ALA A 44 -5.67 14.45 12.77
N GLN A 45 -6.18 15.55 13.33
CA GLN A 45 -5.76 16.91 13.01
C GLN A 45 -5.09 17.58 14.24
N GLY A 46 -4.20 18.52 13.93
CA GLY A 46 -3.53 19.30 14.96
C GLY A 46 -2.71 18.42 15.91
N THR A 47 -2.98 18.55 17.20
CA THR A 47 -2.24 17.84 18.26
C THR A 47 -2.46 16.33 18.26
N LEU A 48 -3.50 15.82 17.62
CA LEU A 48 -3.80 14.38 17.56
C LEU A 48 -2.96 13.63 16.53
N ARG A 49 -2.44 14.34 15.52
CA ARG A 49 -1.69 13.72 14.42
C ARG A 49 -0.38 13.08 14.89
N TYR A 50 0.38 13.78 15.71
CA TYR A 50 1.65 13.27 16.21
C TYR A 50 1.49 12.05 17.12
N PRO A 51 0.61 12.08 18.13
CA PRO A 51 0.36 10.88 18.94
C PRO A 51 -0.12 9.68 18.14
N TYR A 52 -0.94 9.90 17.10
CA TYR A 52 -1.40 8.83 16.21
C TYR A 52 -0.21 8.14 15.52
N ILE A 53 0.70 8.91 14.92
CA ILE A 53 1.88 8.38 14.24
C ILE A 53 2.78 7.63 15.22
N VAL A 54 3.07 8.21 16.38
CA VAL A 54 3.91 7.59 17.42
C VAL A 54 3.33 6.27 17.87
N HIS A 55 2.00 6.23 18.13
CA HIS A 55 1.31 5.01 18.52
C HIS A 55 1.49 3.91 17.47
N HIS A 56 1.21 4.21 16.19
CA HIS A 56 1.30 3.20 15.13
C HIS A 56 2.73 2.74 14.87
N LYS A 57 3.73 3.62 15.04
CA LYS A 57 5.15 3.22 14.97
C LYS A 57 5.51 2.21 16.05
N LYS A 58 4.98 2.38 17.26
CA LYS A 58 5.16 1.42 18.36
C LYS A 58 4.49 0.08 18.07
N MET A 59 3.39 0.10 17.30
CA MET A 59 2.64 -1.10 16.93
C MET A 59 3.18 -1.79 15.68
N GLY A 60 4.27 -1.28 15.09
CA GLY A 60 4.90 -1.92 13.94
C GLY A 60 4.83 -1.16 12.63
N TYR A 61 4.17 0.02 12.61
CA TYR A 61 4.15 0.83 11.41
C TYR A 61 5.56 1.30 11.03
N ILE A 62 5.91 1.07 9.77
CA ILE A 62 7.15 1.57 9.17
C ILE A 62 6.76 2.43 7.97
N LYS A 63 7.29 3.64 7.90
CA LYS A 63 7.06 4.52 6.75
C LYS A 63 7.50 3.80 5.47
N GLY A 64 6.64 3.80 4.47
CA GLY A 64 6.88 3.08 3.22
C GLY A 64 6.35 1.65 3.20
N GLN A 65 5.70 1.19 4.26
CA GLN A 65 5.07 -0.13 4.24
C GLN A 65 4.05 -0.26 3.09
N PRO A 66 3.77 -1.48 2.62
CA PRO A 66 2.88 -1.67 1.48
C PRO A 66 1.44 -1.25 1.78
N ASP A 67 0.67 -1.00 0.72
CA ASP A 67 -0.74 -0.61 0.84
C ASP A 67 -1.62 -1.76 1.34
N MET A 68 -1.28 -2.99 0.98
CA MET A 68 -2.04 -4.16 1.42
C MET A 68 -1.18 -5.41 1.45
N ILE A 69 -1.67 -6.39 2.20
CA ILE A 69 -1.10 -7.74 2.26
C ILE A 69 -2.16 -8.71 1.78
N ALA A 70 -1.77 -9.62 0.89
CA ALA A 70 -2.63 -10.68 0.39
C ALA A 70 -2.05 -12.03 0.81
N MET A 71 -2.92 -12.90 1.31
CA MET A 71 -2.51 -14.22 1.81
C MET A 71 -3.41 -15.31 1.25
N LYS A 72 -2.79 -16.42 0.86
CA LYS A 72 -3.52 -17.60 0.41
C LYS A 72 -2.60 -18.84 0.46
N ASN A 73 -3.12 -19.96 0.97
CA ASN A 73 -2.41 -21.23 0.96
C ASN A 73 -0.99 -21.16 1.56
N GLY A 74 -0.85 -20.42 2.67
CA GLY A 74 0.43 -20.27 3.35
C GLY A 74 1.39 -19.27 2.72
N LYS A 75 1.00 -18.62 1.64
CA LYS A 75 1.81 -17.61 0.96
C LYS A 75 1.34 -16.21 1.33
N VAL A 76 2.31 -15.30 1.52
CA VAL A 76 2.07 -13.91 1.88
C VAL A 76 2.70 -13.02 0.82
N TYR A 77 1.94 -12.04 0.35
CA TYR A 77 2.37 -11.09 -0.67
C TYR A 77 2.18 -9.67 -0.16
N CYS A 78 3.21 -8.84 -0.26
CA CYS A 78 3.10 -7.41 -0.01
C CYS A 78 2.80 -6.69 -1.32
N LEU A 79 1.75 -5.88 -1.34
CA LEU A 79 1.30 -5.20 -2.55
C LEU A 79 1.39 -3.69 -2.36
N GLU A 80 2.16 -3.05 -3.22
CA GLU A 80 2.29 -1.60 -3.31
C GLU A 80 1.56 -1.12 -4.56
N LEU A 81 0.54 -0.27 -4.39
CA LEU A 81 -0.29 0.20 -5.49
C LEU A 81 0.25 1.52 -6.02
N LYS A 82 0.42 1.59 -7.33
CA LYS A 82 0.92 2.77 -8.02
C LYS A 82 0.09 3.07 -9.26
N SER A 83 -0.10 4.35 -9.56
CA SER A 83 -0.57 4.76 -10.88
C SER A 83 0.48 4.36 -11.93
N GLU A 84 0.06 4.33 -13.21
CA GLU A 84 0.93 3.89 -14.30
C GLU A 84 2.27 4.61 -14.33
N ASN A 85 2.28 5.91 -14.04
CA ASN A 85 3.48 6.74 -14.03
C ASN A 85 3.98 7.08 -12.62
N GLY A 86 3.35 6.53 -11.59
CA GLY A 86 3.76 6.75 -10.21
C GLY A 86 5.07 6.04 -9.89
N LYS A 87 5.89 6.66 -9.05
CA LYS A 87 7.18 6.12 -8.63
C LYS A 87 7.16 5.80 -7.15
N GLN A 88 7.85 4.73 -6.78
CA GLN A 88 8.07 4.41 -5.37
C GLN A 88 8.89 5.51 -4.69
N SER A 89 8.51 5.83 -3.46
CA SER A 89 9.34 6.69 -2.61
C SER A 89 10.60 5.94 -2.16
N LYS A 90 11.54 6.68 -1.61
CA LYS A 90 12.76 6.10 -1.02
C LYS A 90 12.42 5.09 0.08
N GLU A 91 11.46 5.43 0.91
CA GLU A 91 11.02 4.57 2.02
C GLU A 91 10.33 3.30 1.51
N GLN A 92 9.55 3.40 0.44
CA GLN A 92 8.90 2.24 -0.18
C GLN A 92 9.92 1.28 -0.79
N LYS A 93 10.96 1.81 -1.44
CA LYS A 93 12.05 0.99 -1.97
C LYS A 93 12.84 0.28 -0.86
N ALA A 94 13.07 0.97 0.25
CA ALA A 94 13.74 0.38 1.41
C ALA A 94 12.90 -0.76 2.01
N TYR A 95 11.59 -0.58 2.08
CA TYR A 95 10.69 -1.64 2.55
C TYR A 95 10.71 -2.85 1.61
N GLN A 96 10.70 -2.61 0.30
CA GLN A 96 10.83 -3.68 -0.70
C GLN A 96 12.11 -4.49 -0.49
N GLU A 97 13.26 -3.82 -0.31
CA GLU A 97 14.52 -4.50 -0.04
C GLU A 97 14.46 -5.37 1.22
N MET A 98 13.82 -4.87 2.27
CA MET A 98 13.63 -5.62 3.51
C MET A 98 12.78 -6.88 3.27
N CYS A 99 11.72 -6.78 2.48
CA CYS A 99 10.90 -7.92 2.11
C CYS A 99 11.72 -8.96 1.32
N GLU A 100 12.48 -8.50 0.32
CA GLU A 100 13.28 -9.37 -0.54
C GLU A 100 14.36 -10.12 0.28
N LYS A 101 14.99 -9.45 1.23
CA LYS A 101 15.96 -10.10 2.14
C LYS A 101 15.32 -11.17 3.03
N ASN A 102 14.04 -11.06 3.29
CA ASN A 102 13.29 -12.02 4.11
C ASN A 102 12.48 -13.01 3.27
N ASN A 103 12.72 -13.07 1.97
CA ASN A 103 12.03 -13.94 1.01
C ASN A 103 10.51 -13.73 1.03
N ILE A 104 10.07 -12.50 1.26
CA ILE A 104 8.67 -12.11 1.21
C ILE A 104 8.42 -11.48 -0.17
N PRO A 105 7.53 -12.06 -1.00
CA PRO A 105 7.18 -11.47 -2.29
C PRO A 105 6.63 -10.06 -2.13
N TYR A 106 7.18 -9.12 -2.89
CA TYR A 106 6.74 -7.73 -2.94
C TYR A 106 6.42 -7.38 -4.39
N ILE A 107 5.21 -6.90 -4.63
CA ILE A 107 4.73 -6.60 -5.97
C ILE A 107 4.28 -5.14 -6.04
N VAL A 108 4.84 -4.40 -6.98
CA VAL A 108 4.31 -3.08 -7.34
C VAL A 108 3.19 -3.32 -8.34
N VAL A 109 1.96 -2.99 -7.94
CA VAL A 109 0.76 -3.25 -8.73
C VAL A 109 0.30 -1.96 -9.40
N ARG A 110 0.33 -1.93 -10.72
CA ARG A 110 -0.14 -0.81 -11.54
C ARG A 110 -1.44 -1.14 -12.25
N ASN A 111 -1.70 -2.43 -12.44
CA ASN A 111 -2.94 -2.95 -13.04
C ASN A 111 -3.09 -4.43 -12.63
N LEU A 112 -4.22 -5.04 -12.99
CA LEU A 112 -4.50 -6.42 -12.60
C LEU A 112 -3.56 -7.44 -13.25
N GLU A 113 -2.94 -7.11 -14.37
CA GLU A 113 -1.96 -7.99 -15.02
C GLU A 113 -0.75 -8.26 -14.12
N ASP A 114 -0.39 -7.32 -13.27
CA ASP A 114 0.73 -7.48 -12.34
C ASP A 114 0.46 -8.54 -11.27
N LEU A 115 -0.80 -8.95 -11.12
CA LEU A 115 -1.21 -10.01 -10.20
C LEU A 115 -1.33 -11.38 -10.88
N ARG A 116 -0.98 -11.47 -12.15
CA ARG A 116 -1.04 -12.74 -12.88
C ARG A 116 -0.06 -13.74 -12.26
N GLY A 117 -0.55 -14.92 -11.95
CA GLY A 117 0.25 -15.95 -11.31
C GLY A 117 0.12 -16.05 -9.80
N LEU A 118 -0.62 -15.13 -9.17
CA LEU A 118 -0.94 -15.25 -7.75
C LEU A 118 -2.07 -16.27 -7.51
#